data_ae62756b12fdbb31b115b8eeb8619b02
#
_entry.id   ae62756b12fdbb31b115b8eeb8619b02
#
_cell.length_a   1.000
_cell.length_b   1.000
_cell.length_c   1.000
_cell.angle_alpha   90.00
_cell.angle_beta   90.00
_cell.angle_gamma   90.00
#
_symmetry.space_group_name_H-M   'P 1'
#
loop_
_entity.id
_entity.type
_entity.pdbx_description
1 polymer ?
#
loop_
_entity_poly.entity_id
_entity_poly.type
_entity_poly.pdbx_seq_one_letter_code
_entity_poly.pdbx_strand_id
1 'polypeptide(L)'
;EAHKEATRELERLSKLPTASAEYGVIRTYLDCITSLPWTNVTTDNLDVKHARIVLNEDHYGLTPIKERILEFLAVRKLRLDRRKNRPAKSLDHIRHEREGVILCLVGPPGVGKTSLGKSIARAMGRKFIRMSLGGMRDEAEIRGHRRTYIGAMPGRIIQSIRRTGSKNPVFMLDEVDKLGIDFRGDPASALLELLDPEQNRSFRDHYLDVDFDLSQVFFITTANMLESIPSPLRDRMEILQMSGYTENEKINIAQGYL
;
A
#
# COMPACT_ATOMS: atom_id res chain seq x y z
N GLU A 1 -16.57 1.10 14.99
CA GLU A 1 -15.70 1.91 15.87
C GLU A 1 -15.64 3.33 15.34
N ALA A 2 -15.18 3.57 14.10
CA ALA A 2 -15.03 4.90 13.48
C ALA A 2 -16.29 5.76 13.52
N HIS A 3 -17.48 5.19 13.22
CA HIS A 3 -18.75 5.92 13.29
C HIS A 3 -19.06 6.39 14.71
N LYS A 4 -18.82 5.53 15.72
CA LYS A 4 -19.06 5.87 17.12
C LYS A 4 -18.17 7.02 17.58
N GLU A 5 -16.88 6.97 17.18
CA GLU A 5 -15.92 8.01 17.51
C GLU A 5 -16.28 9.35 16.81
N ALA A 6 -16.61 9.29 15.52
CA ALA A 6 -17.04 10.47 14.78
C ALA A 6 -18.31 11.11 15.37
N THR A 7 -19.29 10.32 15.79
CA THR A 7 -20.51 10.81 16.44
C THR A 7 -20.20 11.51 17.76
N ARG A 8 -19.33 10.91 18.59
CA ARG A 8 -18.90 11.48 19.86
C ARG A 8 -18.21 12.85 19.67
N GLU A 9 -17.30 12.93 18.69
CA GLU A 9 -16.61 14.18 18.42
C GLU A 9 -17.52 15.24 17.78
N LEU A 10 -18.54 14.84 17.02
CA LEU A 10 -19.56 15.74 16.48
C LEU A 10 -20.44 16.34 17.61
N GLU A 11 -20.86 15.52 18.57
CA GLU A 11 -21.59 15.99 19.76
C GLU A 11 -20.74 16.97 20.58
N ARG A 12 -19.44 16.71 20.70
CA ARG A 12 -18.50 17.61 21.37
C ARG A 12 -18.37 18.93 20.63
N LEU A 13 -18.21 18.88 19.30
CA LEU A 13 -18.11 20.05 18.43
C LEU A 13 -19.34 20.95 18.57
N SER A 14 -20.55 20.38 18.67
CA SER A 14 -21.79 21.15 18.80
C SER A 14 -21.89 21.98 20.08
N LYS A 15 -21.13 21.63 21.13
CA LYS A 15 -21.12 22.31 22.42
C LYS A 15 -20.00 23.34 22.54
N LEU A 16 -19.07 23.40 21.60
CA LEU A 16 -17.91 24.29 21.64
C LEU A 16 -18.20 25.62 20.92
N PRO A 17 -17.70 26.75 21.47
CA PRO A 17 -17.71 28.01 20.75
C PRO A 17 -16.85 27.93 19.48
N THR A 18 -17.34 28.48 18.35
CA THR A 18 -16.63 28.49 17.07
C THR A 18 -15.26 29.20 17.11
N ALA A 19 -15.08 30.12 18.05
CA ALA A 19 -13.82 30.82 18.27
C ALA A 19 -12.77 30.00 19.05
N SER A 20 -13.13 28.83 19.56
CA SER A 20 -12.20 27.95 20.27
C SER A 20 -11.21 27.30 19.32
N ALA A 21 -9.92 27.26 19.69
CA ALA A 21 -8.90 26.51 18.94
C ALA A 21 -9.26 25.03 18.82
N GLU A 22 -9.88 24.45 19.84
CA GLU A 22 -10.34 23.07 19.88
C GLU A 22 -11.42 22.77 18.81
N TYR A 23 -12.28 23.75 18.52
CA TYR A 23 -13.27 23.64 17.45
C TYR A 23 -12.61 23.34 16.10
N GLY A 24 -11.54 24.07 15.76
CA GLY A 24 -10.77 23.85 14.52
C GLY A 24 -10.13 22.46 14.46
N VAL A 25 -9.58 21.97 15.57
CA VAL A 25 -8.96 20.65 15.65
C VAL A 25 -9.99 19.53 15.43
N ILE A 26 -11.12 19.58 16.12
CA ILE A 26 -12.19 18.58 15.99
C ILE A 26 -12.78 18.61 14.58
N ARG A 27 -13.02 19.79 14.01
CA ARG A 27 -13.51 19.93 12.63
C ARG A 27 -12.58 19.28 11.63
N THR A 28 -11.27 19.56 11.71
CA THR A 28 -10.26 18.95 10.83
C THR A 28 -10.21 17.44 10.97
N TYR A 29 -10.38 16.94 12.17
CA TYR A 29 -10.49 15.49 12.43
C TYR A 29 -11.72 14.87 11.77
N LEU A 30 -12.89 15.48 11.95
CA LEU A 30 -14.14 15.01 11.35
C LEU A 30 -14.08 15.07 9.82
N ASP A 31 -13.50 16.12 9.24
CA ASP A 31 -13.23 16.20 7.80
C ASP A 31 -12.30 15.09 7.33
N CYS A 32 -11.32 14.72 8.14
CA CYS A 32 -10.41 13.61 7.82
C CYS A 32 -11.13 12.26 7.85
N ILE A 33 -11.82 11.93 8.94
CA ILE A 33 -12.44 10.62 9.13
C ILE A 33 -13.59 10.37 8.16
N THR A 34 -14.38 11.42 7.83
CA THR A 34 -15.50 11.30 6.89
C THR A 34 -15.06 11.20 5.43
N SER A 35 -13.90 11.76 5.08
CA SER A 35 -13.35 11.70 3.71
C SER A 35 -12.59 10.41 3.38
N LEU A 36 -12.40 9.51 4.34
CA LEU A 36 -11.76 8.23 4.12
C LEU A 36 -12.68 7.24 3.37
N PRO A 37 -12.13 6.45 2.44
CA PRO A 37 -12.89 5.47 1.68
C PRO A 37 -13.15 4.19 2.49
N TRP A 38 -14.01 4.23 3.51
CA TRP A 38 -14.29 3.09 4.39
C TRP A 38 -14.84 1.87 3.65
N THR A 39 -15.68 2.11 2.62
CA THR A 39 -16.38 1.07 1.86
C THR A 39 -16.15 1.17 0.35
N ASN A 40 -15.53 2.25 -0.12
CA ASN A 40 -15.35 2.49 -1.54
C ASN A 40 -14.21 1.65 -2.09
N VAL A 41 -14.53 0.62 -2.88
CA VAL A 41 -13.57 -0.29 -3.53
C VAL A 41 -13.74 -0.25 -5.04
N THR A 42 -12.63 -0.41 -5.78
CA THR A 42 -12.68 -0.65 -7.22
C THR A 42 -12.90 -2.13 -7.50
N THR A 43 -13.57 -2.45 -8.61
CA THR A 43 -13.76 -3.84 -9.02
C THR A 43 -12.46 -4.38 -9.61
N ASP A 44 -11.94 -5.48 -9.04
CA ASP A 44 -10.72 -6.11 -9.51
C ASP A 44 -10.92 -6.81 -10.85
N ASN A 45 -10.06 -6.49 -11.80
CA ASN A 45 -9.88 -7.31 -13.00
C ASN A 45 -8.72 -8.30 -12.75
N LEU A 46 -9.05 -9.58 -12.61
CA LEU A 46 -8.07 -10.66 -12.39
C LEU A 46 -7.97 -11.57 -13.62
N ASP A 47 -8.27 -11.06 -14.82
CA ASP A 47 -8.03 -11.78 -16.06
C ASP A 47 -6.54 -11.76 -16.40
N VAL A 48 -5.91 -12.95 -16.28
CA VAL A 48 -4.48 -13.13 -16.54
C VAL A 48 -4.13 -12.85 -18.01
N LYS A 49 -5.07 -13.10 -18.94
CA LYS A 49 -4.86 -12.80 -20.37
C LYS A 49 -4.81 -11.30 -20.60
N HIS A 50 -5.75 -10.55 -20.00
CA HIS A 50 -5.75 -9.10 -20.03
C HIS A 50 -4.47 -8.52 -19.39
N ALA A 51 -4.08 -9.03 -18.21
CA ALA A 51 -2.86 -8.59 -17.54
C ALA A 51 -1.61 -8.82 -18.41
N ARG A 52 -1.50 -9.94 -19.12
CA ARG A 52 -0.41 -10.22 -20.05
C ARG A 52 -0.35 -9.19 -21.20
N ILE A 53 -1.49 -8.83 -21.75
CA ILE A 53 -1.57 -7.82 -22.82
C ILE A 53 -1.06 -6.48 -22.29
N VAL A 54 -1.59 -6.01 -21.16
CA VAL A 54 -1.20 -4.75 -20.53
C VAL A 54 0.30 -4.69 -20.24
N LEU A 55 0.86 -5.76 -19.65
CA LEU A 55 2.29 -5.82 -19.33
C LEU A 55 3.17 -5.82 -20.58
N ASN A 56 2.71 -6.43 -21.68
CA ASN A 56 3.45 -6.46 -22.94
C ASN A 56 3.38 -5.14 -23.70
N GLU A 57 2.25 -4.42 -23.62
CA GLU A 57 2.10 -3.08 -24.18
C GLU A 57 3.00 -2.07 -23.50
N ASP A 58 3.08 -2.13 -22.16
CA ASP A 58 3.77 -1.11 -21.36
C ASP A 58 5.28 -1.35 -21.23
N HIS A 59 5.75 -2.58 -21.42
CA HIS A 59 7.14 -2.95 -21.14
C HIS A 59 7.73 -3.82 -22.24
N TYR A 60 8.88 -3.43 -22.74
CA TYR A 60 9.69 -4.27 -23.63
C TYR A 60 10.48 -5.30 -22.80
N GLY A 61 10.60 -6.53 -23.28
CA GLY A 61 11.36 -7.58 -22.59
C GLY A 61 10.78 -7.96 -21.23
N LEU A 62 11.64 -8.10 -20.23
CA LEU A 62 11.31 -8.46 -18.82
C LEU A 62 10.45 -9.74 -18.70
N THR A 63 10.59 -10.69 -19.64
CA THR A 63 9.74 -11.89 -19.71
C THR A 63 9.68 -12.67 -18.39
N PRO A 64 10.78 -12.97 -17.68
CA PRO A 64 10.71 -13.73 -16.43
C PRO A 64 9.92 -12.99 -15.34
N ILE A 65 10.05 -11.66 -15.30
CA ILE A 65 9.35 -10.83 -14.30
C ILE A 65 7.86 -10.74 -14.60
N LYS A 66 7.50 -10.56 -15.88
CA LYS A 66 6.11 -10.56 -16.32
C LYS A 66 5.43 -11.89 -16.01
N GLU A 67 6.08 -13.02 -16.30
CA GLU A 67 5.53 -14.35 -15.99
C GLU A 67 5.30 -14.49 -14.48
N ARG A 68 6.24 -14.06 -13.65
CA ARG A 68 6.09 -14.15 -12.20
C ARG A 68 4.96 -13.29 -11.67
N ILE A 69 4.78 -12.09 -12.23
CA ILE A 69 3.64 -11.22 -11.90
C ILE A 69 2.32 -11.90 -12.31
N LEU A 70 2.26 -12.51 -13.49
CA LEU A 70 1.07 -13.21 -13.96
C LEU A 70 0.74 -14.43 -13.10
N GLU A 71 1.73 -15.20 -12.67
CA GLU A 71 1.57 -16.29 -11.69
C GLU A 71 0.99 -15.79 -10.38
N PHE A 72 1.52 -14.69 -9.87
CA PHE A 72 1.02 -14.06 -8.65
C PHE A 72 -0.45 -13.64 -8.78
N LEU A 73 -0.82 -12.98 -9.87
CA LEU A 73 -2.21 -12.59 -10.15
C LEU A 73 -3.13 -13.81 -10.31
N ALA A 74 -2.64 -14.89 -10.95
CA ALA A 74 -3.38 -16.14 -11.10
C ALA A 74 -3.64 -16.82 -9.74
N VAL A 75 -2.65 -16.88 -8.86
CA VAL A 75 -2.81 -17.40 -7.49
C VAL A 75 -3.82 -16.57 -6.71
N ARG A 76 -3.76 -15.24 -6.82
CA ARG A 76 -4.74 -14.35 -6.18
C ARG A 76 -6.17 -14.60 -6.68
N LYS A 77 -6.35 -14.77 -7.99
CA LYS A 77 -7.64 -15.13 -8.58
C LYS A 77 -8.17 -16.45 -8.02
N LEU A 78 -7.34 -17.48 -8.01
CA LEU A 78 -7.74 -18.81 -7.51
C LEU A 78 -8.15 -18.76 -6.03
N ARG A 79 -7.46 -17.96 -5.21
CA ARG A 79 -7.82 -17.76 -3.79
C ARG A 79 -9.18 -17.09 -3.64
N LEU A 80 -9.47 -16.04 -4.42
CA LEU A 80 -10.77 -15.37 -4.39
C LEU A 80 -11.90 -16.27 -4.87
N ASP A 81 -11.69 -17.06 -5.92
CA ASP A 81 -12.70 -18.01 -6.44
C ASP A 81 -12.97 -19.13 -5.42
N ARG A 82 -11.93 -19.63 -4.73
CA ARG A 82 -12.11 -20.61 -3.65
C ARG A 82 -12.91 -20.05 -2.47
N ARG A 83 -12.74 -18.77 -2.12
CA ARG A 83 -13.52 -18.12 -1.05
C ARG A 83 -14.99 -18.00 -1.41
N LYS A 84 -15.32 -17.66 -2.65
CA LYS A 84 -16.70 -17.56 -3.12
C LYS A 84 -17.42 -18.92 -3.08
N ASN A 85 -16.69 -20.01 -3.27
CA ASN A 85 -17.22 -21.37 -3.39
C ASN A 85 -17.16 -22.18 -2.08
N ARG A 86 -16.60 -21.65 -0.98
CA ARG A 86 -16.58 -22.34 0.33
C ARG A 86 -17.87 -22.08 1.09
N PRO A 87 -18.57 -23.14 1.57
CA PRO A 87 -19.68 -22.98 2.49
C PRO A 87 -19.18 -22.37 3.81
N ALA A 88 -19.98 -21.46 4.38
CA ALA A 88 -19.66 -20.66 5.57
C ALA A 88 -19.28 -21.43 6.86
N LYS A 89 -19.38 -22.77 6.86
CA LYS A 89 -19.14 -23.64 8.03
C LYS A 89 -17.73 -24.18 8.21
N SER A 90 -16.80 -23.95 7.30
CA SER A 90 -15.41 -24.41 7.45
C SER A 90 -14.45 -23.22 7.70
N LEU A 91 -14.73 -22.44 8.74
CA LEU A 91 -13.78 -21.47 9.28
C LEU A 91 -12.76 -22.24 10.11
N ASP A 92 -11.76 -22.81 9.46
CA ASP A 92 -10.51 -23.22 10.09
C ASP A 92 -9.79 -21.95 10.55
N HIS A 93 -10.05 -21.52 11.78
CA HIS A 93 -9.41 -20.35 12.39
C HIS A 93 -7.88 -20.47 12.49
N ILE A 94 -7.34 -21.66 12.27
CA ILE A 94 -5.89 -21.96 12.38
C ILE A 94 -5.16 -21.79 11.04
N ARG A 95 -5.87 -21.82 9.91
CA ARG A 95 -5.31 -21.59 8.56
C ARG A 95 -5.83 -20.28 7.98
N HIS A 96 -5.52 -19.17 8.61
CA HIS A 96 -5.44 -17.92 7.85
C HIS A 96 -4.30 -18.09 6.84
N GLU A 97 -4.66 -18.51 5.62
CA GLU A 97 -3.73 -18.56 4.50
C GLU A 97 -3.01 -17.21 4.50
N ARG A 98 -1.69 -17.23 4.56
CA ARG A 98 -0.83 -16.04 4.49
C ARG A 98 -1.20 -15.24 3.25
N GLU A 99 -2.09 -14.26 3.40
CA GLU A 99 -2.69 -13.51 2.28
C GLU A 99 -1.77 -12.46 1.69
N GLY A 100 -0.65 -12.23 2.28
CA GLY A 100 0.20 -11.10 2.00
C GLY A 100 1.59 -11.47 1.55
N VAL A 101 1.72 -12.09 0.39
CA VAL A 101 3.01 -12.01 -0.29
C VAL A 101 3.12 -10.62 -0.89
N ILE A 102 4.12 -9.87 -0.46
CA ILE A 102 4.42 -8.53 -0.92
C ILE A 102 5.39 -8.67 -2.08
N LEU A 103 5.07 -8.11 -3.23
CA LEU A 103 6.02 -8.07 -4.34
C LEU A 103 7.09 -7.01 -4.06
N CYS A 104 8.36 -7.43 -4.13
CA CYS A 104 9.50 -6.53 -4.01
C CYS A 104 10.30 -6.50 -5.32
N LEU A 105 10.32 -5.35 -5.99
CA LEU A 105 11.07 -5.13 -7.22
C LEU A 105 12.46 -4.60 -6.86
N VAL A 106 13.49 -5.42 -7.04
CA VAL A 106 14.88 -5.09 -6.70
C VAL A 106 15.70 -4.91 -7.98
N GLY A 107 16.45 -3.83 -8.09
CA GLY A 107 17.34 -3.60 -9.24
C GLY A 107 17.84 -2.17 -9.35
N PRO A 108 18.73 -1.88 -10.30
CA PRO A 108 19.32 -0.56 -10.45
C PRO A 108 18.26 0.51 -10.75
N PRO A 109 18.59 1.80 -10.56
CA PRO A 109 17.68 2.87 -10.96
C PRO A 109 17.49 2.89 -12.48
N GLY A 110 16.30 3.34 -12.92
CA GLY A 110 15.99 3.48 -14.35
C GLY A 110 15.50 2.21 -15.06
N VAL A 111 15.39 1.06 -14.38
CA VAL A 111 14.91 -0.20 -15.02
C VAL A 111 13.39 -0.32 -15.11
N GLY A 112 12.64 0.71 -14.73
CA GLY A 112 11.18 0.70 -14.89
C GLY A 112 10.39 0.13 -13.70
N LYS A 113 10.96 0.03 -12.49
CA LYS A 113 10.26 -0.48 -11.29
C LYS A 113 8.91 0.23 -11.06
N THR A 114 8.92 1.56 -11.11
CA THR A 114 7.71 2.37 -10.87
C THR A 114 6.68 2.22 -12.01
N SER A 115 7.11 2.16 -13.25
CA SER A 115 6.21 1.95 -14.38
C SER A 115 5.56 0.56 -14.33
N LEU A 116 6.31 -0.46 -13.92
CA LEU A 116 5.79 -1.82 -13.74
C LEU A 116 4.68 -1.87 -12.68
N GLY A 117 4.85 -1.16 -11.56
CA GLY A 117 3.78 -1.04 -10.56
C GLY A 117 2.53 -0.33 -11.07
N LYS A 118 2.67 0.70 -11.92
CA LYS A 118 1.54 1.35 -12.59
C LYS A 118 0.83 0.39 -13.54
N SER A 119 1.57 -0.41 -14.30
CA SER A 119 1.00 -1.39 -15.23
C SER A 119 0.28 -2.51 -14.50
N ILE A 120 0.77 -2.97 -13.36
CA ILE A 120 0.06 -3.91 -12.49
C ILE A 120 -1.27 -3.30 -12.02
N ALA A 121 -1.27 -2.04 -11.58
CA ALA A 121 -2.49 -1.36 -11.17
C ALA A 121 -3.48 -1.21 -12.33
N ARG A 122 -3.00 -0.85 -13.53
CA ARG A 122 -3.81 -0.78 -14.76
C ARG A 122 -4.42 -2.13 -15.11
N ALA A 123 -3.62 -3.19 -15.07
CA ALA A 123 -4.07 -4.55 -15.36
C ALA A 123 -5.15 -5.03 -14.37
N MET A 124 -5.05 -4.65 -13.10
CA MET A 124 -6.01 -4.98 -12.06
C MET A 124 -7.25 -4.07 -12.02
N GLY A 125 -7.28 -2.97 -12.78
CA GLY A 125 -8.34 -1.95 -12.70
C GLY A 125 -8.33 -1.17 -11.38
N ARG A 126 -7.19 -1.11 -10.69
CA ARG A 126 -7.02 -0.43 -9.41
C ARG A 126 -6.37 0.94 -9.56
N LYS A 127 -6.65 1.82 -8.61
CA LYS A 127 -5.92 3.08 -8.51
C LYS A 127 -4.49 2.83 -8.01
N PHE A 128 -3.55 3.66 -8.46
CA PHE A 128 -2.14 3.56 -8.12
C PHE A 128 -1.70 4.68 -7.17
N ILE A 129 -0.97 4.32 -6.14
CA ILE A 129 -0.34 5.23 -5.19
C ILE A 129 1.15 4.93 -5.18
N ARG A 130 1.97 5.97 -5.12
CA ARG A 130 3.42 5.85 -4.89
C ARG A 130 3.80 6.70 -3.69
N MET A 131 4.58 6.13 -2.80
CA MET A 131 5.17 6.83 -1.66
C MET A 131 6.64 6.41 -1.53
N SER A 132 7.55 7.39 -1.52
CA SER A 132 8.96 7.14 -1.24
C SER A 132 9.16 7.03 0.27
N LEU A 133 9.90 5.99 0.67
CA LEU A 133 10.35 5.76 2.04
C LEU A 133 11.77 6.28 2.26
N GLY A 134 12.47 6.64 1.17
CA GLY A 134 13.83 7.15 1.24
C GLY A 134 13.92 8.42 2.08
N GLY A 135 14.76 8.38 3.12
CA GLY A 135 14.95 9.48 4.04
C GLY A 135 13.93 9.59 5.17
N MET A 136 12.94 8.69 5.25
CA MET A 136 12.08 8.58 6.43
C MET A 136 12.87 8.14 7.64
N ARG A 137 12.69 8.85 8.75
CA ARG A 137 13.38 8.58 10.01
C ARG A 137 12.44 8.48 11.20
N ASP A 138 11.21 9.00 11.06
CA ASP A 138 10.22 9.05 12.13
C ASP A 138 9.04 8.12 11.80
N GLU A 139 8.74 7.21 12.72
CA GLU A 139 7.56 6.34 12.66
C GLU A 139 6.27 7.15 12.48
N ALA A 140 6.21 8.34 13.05
CA ALA A 140 5.05 9.22 12.96
C ALA A 140 4.75 9.68 11.51
N GLU A 141 5.72 9.63 10.60
CA GLU A 141 5.43 9.86 9.18
C GLU A 141 4.52 8.76 8.60
N ILE A 142 4.63 7.52 9.10
CA ILE A 142 3.81 6.38 8.66
C ILE A 142 2.48 6.35 9.40
N ARG A 143 2.52 6.43 10.76
CA ARG A 143 1.39 6.25 11.67
C ARG A 143 0.69 7.54 12.09
N GLY A 144 1.21 8.71 11.72
CA GLY A 144 0.66 9.98 12.17
C GLY A 144 1.05 10.39 13.59
N HIS A 145 0.71 11.61 13.95
CA HIS A 145 0.93 12.19 15.28
C HIS A 145 -0.36 12.20 16.08
N ARG A 146 -0.26 12.01 17.40
CA ARG A 146 -1.43 12.11 18.27
C ARG A 146 -2.07 13.50 18.17
N ARG A 147 -3.40 13.56 18.10
CA ARG A 147 -4.18 14.81 17.95
C ARG A 147 -3.91 15.90 19.00
N THR A 148 -3.33 15.51 20.15
CA THR A 148 -2.98 16.44 21.23
C THR A 148 -1.78 17.33 20.92
N TYR A 149 -1.02 17.03 19.88
CA TYR A 149 0.14 17.85 19.49
C TYR A 149 -0.28 18.94 18.51
N ILE A 150 0.31 20.13 18.68
CA ILE A 150 0.12 21.25 17.73
C ILE A 150 0.69 20.84 16.38
N GLY A 151 -0.10 20.98 15.32
CA GLY A 151 0.31 20.59 13.97
C GLY A 151 0.18 19.08 13.68
N ALA A 152 -0.48 18.32 14.56
CA ALA A 152 -0.72 16.90 14.34
C ALA A 152 -1.45 16.63 13.01
N MET A 153 -0.99 15.62 12.28
CA MET A 153 -1.57 15.17 11.01
C MET A 153 -1.62 13.64 10.96
N PRO A 154 -2.56 13.09 10.18
CA PRO A 154 -2.56 11.67 9.87
C PRO A 154 -1.26 11.22 9.22
N GLY A 155 -0.89 9.96 9.38
CA GLY A 155 0.24 9.36 8.70
C GLY A 155 0.09 9.39 7.17
N ARG A 156 1.21 9.34 6.48
CA ARG A 156 1.26 9.43 4.99
C ARG A 156 0.48 8.30 4.31
N ILE A 157 0.35 7.14 4.95
CA ILE A 157 -0.47 6.02 4.46
C ILE A 157 -1.93 6.44 4.38
N ILE A 158 -2.51 6.90 5.49
CA ILE A 158 -3.90 7.34 5.58
C ILE A 158 -4.16 8.53 4.66
N GLN A 159 -3.25 9.50 4.62
CA GLN A 159 -3.38 10.65 3.71
C GLN A 159 -3.42 10.22 2.23
N SER A 160 -2.59 9.25 1.85
CA SER A 160 -2.53 8.74 0.48
C SER A 160 -3.79 7.96 0.10
N ILE A 161 -4.31 7.12 0.98
CA ILE A 161 -5.58 6.41 0.83
C ILE A 161 -6.74 7.40 0.68
N ARG A 162 -6.80 8.42 1.53
CA ARG A 162 -7.81 9.47 1.48
C ARG A 162 -7.82 10.20 0.13
N ARG A 163 -6.63 10.65 -0.35
CA ARG A 163 -6.48 11.33 -1.66
C ARG A 163 -6.92 10.46 -2.82
N THR A 164 -6.68 9.16 -2.74
CA THR A 164 -7.03 8.21 -3.79
C THR A 164 -8.51 7.90 -3.81
N GLY A 165 -9.20 8.00 -2.67
CA GLY A 165 -10.63 7.73 -2.55
C GLY A 165 -11.02 6.28 -2.85
N SER A 166 -10.11 5.32 -2.67
CA SER A 166 -10.36 3.88 -2.82
C SER A 166 -9.67 3.11 -1.70
N LYS A 167 -10.37 2.11 -1.14
CA LYS A 167 -9.88 1.26 -0.07
C LYS A 167 -8.88 0.20 -0.55
N ASN A 168 -8.91 -0.16 -1.84
CA ASN A 168 -8.13 -1.25 -2.43
C ASN A 168 -7.14 -0.81 -3.53
N PRO A 169 -6.35 0.27 -3.36
CA PRO A 169 -5.39 0.67 -4.37
C PRO A 169 -4.22 -0.32 -4.48
N VAL A 170 -3.44 -0.20 -5.55
CA VAL A 170 -2.05 -0.67 -5.57
C VAL A 170 -1.18 0.40 -4.94
N PHE A 171 -0.53 0.07 -3.85
CA PHE A 171 0.29 1.00 -3.07
C PHE A 171 1.76 0.63 -3.20
N MET A 172 2.51 1.45 -3.91
CA MET A 172 3.95 1.26 -4.08
C MET A 172 4.73 2.03 -3.02
N LEU A 173 5.50 1.29 -2.23
CA LEU A 173 6.45 1.79 -1.25
C LEU A 173 7.84 1.77 -1.89
N ASP A 174 8.33 2.93 -2.28
CA ASP A 174 9.56 3.06 -3.06
C ASP A 174 10.77 3.26 -2.13
N GLU A 175 11.92 2.68 -2.48
CA GLU A 175 13.19 2.83 -1.78
C GLU A 175 13.16 2.28 -0.32
N VAL A 176 12.61 1.07 -0.12
CA VAL A 176 12.59 0.42 1.21
C VAL A 176 14.00 0.12 1.76
N ASP A 177 14.99 0.04 0.88
CA ASP A 177 16.41 -0.12 1.20
C ASP A 177 17.07 1.14 1.80
N LYS A 178 16.38 2.29 1.75
CA LYS A 178 16.87 3.58 2.27
C LYS A 178 16.17 4.02 3.55
N LEU A 179 15.51 3.11 4.25
CA LEU A 179 14.94 3.38 5.56
C LEU A 179 16.05 3.72 6.55
N GLY A 180 15.95 4.89 7.18
CA GLY A 180 16.89 5.30 8.23
C GLY A 180 16.54 4.64 9.56
N ILE A 181 17.57 4.27 10.33
CA ILE A 181 17.43 3.95 11.76
C ILE A 181 17.78 5.23 12.50
N ASP A 182 16.85 5.79 13.26
CA ASP A 182 17.09 6.98 14.09
C ASP A 182 16.53 6.78 15.50
N PHE A 183 16.97 7.61 16.45
CA PHE A 183 16.51 7.60 17.84
C PHE A 183 15.03 8.00 18.02
N ARG A 184 14.35 8.43 16.97
CA ARG A 184 12.96 8.92 17.01
C ARG A 184 11.89 7.89 16.70
N GLY A 185 12.24 6.63 16.59
CA GLY A 185 11.32 5.52 16.32
C GLY A 185 11.91 4.52 15.33
N ASP A 186 11.17 3.45 15.10
CA ASP A 186 11.55 2.38 14.16
C ASP A 186 10.57 2.34 12.98
N PRO A 187 10.83 3.08 11.88
CA PRO A 187 9.99 3.02 10.69
C PRO A 187 9.87 1.61 10.10
N ALA A 188 10.89 0.75 10.29
CA ALA A 188 10.86 -0.63 9.81
C ALA A 188 9.81 -1.45 10.57
N SER A 189 9.66 -1.23 11.89
CA SER A 189 8.61 -1.86 12.69
C SER A 189 7.21 -1.43 12.26
N ALA A 190 7.01 -0.13 12.01
CA ALA A 190 5.73 0.37 11.49
C ALA A 190 5.39 -0.22 10.12
N LEU A 191 6.40 -0.41 9.25
CA LEU A 191 6.21 -1.09 7.96
C LEU A 191 5.93 -2.58 8.10
N LEU A 192 6.52 -3.25 9.07
CA LEU A 192 6.21 -4.65 9.35
C LEU A 192 4.74 -4.84 9.69
N GLU A 193 4.19 -3.97 10.55
CA GLU A 193 2.75 -4.00 10.87
C GLU A 193 1.87 -3.67 9.65
N LEU A 194 2.25 -2.64 8.88
CA LEU A 194 1.55 -2.25 7.67
C LEU A 194 1.49 -3.38 6.65
N LEU A 195 2.60 -4.10 6.48
CA LEU A 195 2.78 -5.13 5.47
C LEU A 195 2.35 -6.52 5.95
N ASP A 196 2.13 -6.71 7.25
CA ASP A 196 1.65 -7.96 7.81
C ASP A 196 0.14 -8.11 7.59
N PRO A 197 -0.32 -9.13 6.85
CA PRO A 197 -1.75 -9.33 6.60
C PRO A 197 -2.60 -9.60 7.84
N GLU A 198 -1.98 -10.09 8.91
CA GLU A 198 -2.67 -10.33 10.19
C GLU A 198 -2.88 -9.02 10.96
N GLN A 199 -1.94 -8.09 10.83
CA GLN A 199 -1.95 -6.82 11.56
C GLN A 199 -2.57 -5.67 10.76
N ASN A 200 -2.41 -5.65 9.43
CA ASN A 200 -2.88 -4.55 8.60
C ASN A 200 -4.41 -4.40 8.51
N ARG A 201 -5.17 -5.40 8.98
CA ARG A 201 -6.65 -5.31 9.12
C ARG A 201 -7.07 -4.32 10.19
N SER A 202 -6.25 -4.11 11.19
CA SER A 202 -6.45 -3.21 12.31
C SER A 202 -5.34 -2.16 12.38
N PHE A 203 -4.94 -1.63 11.21
CA PHE A 203 -3.92 -0.59 11.16
C PHE A 203 -4.40 0.66 11.89
N ARG A 204 -3.69 1.04 12.94
CA ARG A 204 -4.06 2.17 13.78
C ARG A 204 -3.15 3.37 13.52
N ASP A 205 -3.75 4.38 12.92
CA ASP A 205 -3.12 5.70 12.78
C ASP A 205 -3.32 6.50 14.08
N HIS A 206 -2.25 7.10 14.60
CA HIS A 206 -2.30 7.80 15.88
C HIS A 206 -3.14 9.07 15.86
N TYR A 207 -3.34 9.68 14.68
CA TYR A 207 -4.20 10.84 14.52
C TYR A 207 -5.67 10.44 14.48
N LEU A 208 -6.00 9.38 13.76
CA LEU A 208 -7.36 8.88 13.67
C LEU A 208 -7.82 8.22 14.96
N ASP A 209 -6.92 7.51 15.63
CA ASP A 209 -7.16 6.72 16.84
C ASP A 209 -8.31 5.70 16.71
N VAL A 210 -8.54 5.26 15.48
CA VAL A 210 -9.47 4.17 15.11
C VAL A 210 -8.80 3.26 14.09
N ASP A 211 -9.18 1.99 14.10
CA ASP A 211 -8.62 1.01 13.18
C ASP A 211 -9.11 1.25 11.74
N PHE A 212 -8.18 1.20 10.79
CA PHE A 212 -8.46 1.22 9.36
C PHE A 212 -7.98 -0.07 8.71
N ASP A 213 -8.88 -0.77 8.03
CA ASP A 213 -8.60 -2.05 7.39
C ASP A 213 -7.86 -1.85 6.04
N LEU A 214 -6.57 -2.18 6.02
CA LEU A 214 -5.69 -2.13 4.84
C LEU A 214 -5.54 -3.50 4.14
N SER A 215 -6.25 -4.54 4.57
CA SER A 215 -6.12 -5.90 4.02
C SER A 215 -6.41 -6.02 2.53
N GLN A 216 -7.16 -5.07 1.96
CA GLN A 216 -7.47 -5.04 0.53
C GLN A 216 -6.46 -4.25 -0.30
N VAL A 217 -5.55 -3.52 0.33
CA VAL A 217 -4.48 -2.80 -0.35
C VAL A 217 -3.50 -3.82 -0.94
N PHE A 218 -3.06 -3.57 -2.16
CA PHE A 218 -2.02 -4.38 -2.80
C PHE A 218 -0.69 -3.65 -2.68
N PHE A 219 0.14 -4.08 -1.73
CA PHE A 219 1.45 -3.48 -1.52
C PHE A 219 2.50 -4.02 -2.50
N ILE A 220 3.25 -3.11 -3.10
CA ILE A 220 4.46 -3.38 -3.89
C ILE A 220 5.58 -2.57 -3.25
N THR A 221 6.73 -3.17 -3.03
CA THR A 221 7.91 -2.47 -2.55
C THR A 221 8.96 -2.39 -3.65
N THR A 222 9.83 -1.38 -3.59
CA THR A 222 11.00 -1.32 -4.46
C THR A 222 12.26 -1.11 -3.64
N ALA A 223 13.36 -1.65 -4.15
CA ALA A 223 14.70 -1.44 -3.61
C ALA A 223 15.72 -1.38 -4.74
N ASN A 224 16.86 -0.76 -4.48
CA ASN A 224 17.99 -0.83 -5.39
C ASN A 224 18.94 -1.98 -5.05
N MET A 225 19.11 -2.27 -3.76
CA MET A 225 19.98 -3.31 -3.23
C MET A 225 19.22 -4.21 -2.25
N LEU A 226 19.33 -5.52 -2.45
CA LEU A 226 18.63 -6.51 -1.63
C LEU A 226 19.16 -6.56 -0.19
N GLU A 227 20.47 -6.43 -0.04
CA GLU A 227 21.17 -6.57 1.23
C GLU A 227 20.84 -5.45 2.21
N SER A 228 20.41 -4.30 1.69
CA SER A 228 20.03 -3.13 2.49
C SER A 228 18.59 -3.19 3.03
N ILE A 229 17.79 -4.18 2.59
CA ILE A 229 16.44 -4.39 3.12
C ILE A 229 16.55 -5.08 4.47
N PRO A 230 15.91 -4.56 5.55
CA PRO A 230 15.87 -5.24 6.85
C PRO A 230 15.35 -6.69 6.72
N SER A 231 16.06 -7.65 7.34
CA SER A 231 15.73 -9.07 7.18
C SER A 231 14.29 -9.43 7.56
N PRO A 232 13.65 -8.86 8.61
CA PRO A 232 12.26 -9.18 8.92
C PRO A 232 11.27 -8.75 7.84
N LEU A 233 11.57 -7.68 7.10
CA LEU A 233 10.77 -7.26 5.94
C LEU A 233 11.02 -8.19 4.75
N ARG A 234 12.27 -8.49 4.47
CA ARG A 234 12.70 -9.34 3.35
C ARG A 234 12.07 -10.73 3.39
N ASP A 235 11.97 -11.33 4.57
CA ASP A 235 11.40 -12.67 4.78
C ASP A 235 9.89 -12.75 4.44
N ARG A 236 9.22 -11.61 4.31
CA ARG A 236 7.81 -11.50 3.92
C ARG A 236 7.60 -11.09 2.46
N MET A 237 8.69 -10.87 1.72
CA MET A 237 8.66 -10.36 0.35
C MET A 237 8.96 -11.44 -0.67
N GLU A 238 8.23 -11.43 -1.76
CA GLU A 238 8.59 -12.14 -2.98
C GLU A 238 9.47 -11.22 -3.83
N ILE A 239 10.75 -11.57 -3.93
CA ILE A 239 11.76 -10.73 -4.53
C ILE A 239 11.83 -11.01 -6.04
N LEU A 240 11.59 -9.99 -6.84
CA LEU A 240 11.75 -9.98 -8.29
C LEU A 240 12.98 -9.14 -8.64
N GLN A 241 14.05 -9.81 -9.00
CA GLN A 241 15.30 -9.13 -9.40
C GLN A 241 15.21 -8.64 -10.84
N MET A 242 15.42 -7.34 -11.03
CA MET A 242 15.44 -6.66 -12.32
C MET A 242 16.89 -6.33 -12.68
N SER A 243 17.37 -6.90 -13.78
CA SER A 243 18.66 -6.52 -14.35
C SER A 243 18.56 -5.19 -15.13
N GLY A 244 19.69 -4.52 -15.31
CA GLY A 244 19.77 -3.40 -16.23
C GLY A 244 19.51 -3.84 -17.68
N TYR A 245 18.99 -2.93 -18.50
CA TYR A 245 18.77 -3.18 -19.92
C TYR A 245 20.09 -3.20 -20.68
N THR A 246 20.20 -4.13 -21.62
CA THR A 246 21.27 -4.14 -22.64
C THR A 246 21.09 -2.97 -23.61
N GLU A 247 22.13 -2.67 -24.38
CA GLU A 247 22.08 -1.58 -25.37
C GLU A 247 20.96 -1.79 -26.41
N ASN A 248 20.82 -3.01 -26.91
CA ASN A 248 19.77 -3.35 -27.87
C ASN A 248 18.35 -3.21 -27.28
N GLU A 249 18.16 -3.57 -26.02
CA GLU A 249 16.88 -3.37 -25.33
C GLU A 249 16.56 -1.89 -25.15
N LYS A 250 17.57 -1.07 -24.81
CA LYS A 250 17.39 0.39 -24.70
C LYS A 250 16.98 1.02 -26.03
N ILE A 251 17.57 0.59 -27.15
CA ILE A 251 17.21 1.06 -28.50
C ILE A 251 15.75 0.69 -28.81
N ASN A 252 15.36 -0.55 -28.56
CA ASN A 252 13.97 -0.99 -28.80
C ASN A 252 12.96 -0.25 -27.91
N ILE A 253 13.31 0.00 -26.63
CA ILE A 253 12.48 0.79 -25.72
C ILE A 253 12.35 2.23 -26.25
N ALA A 254 13.44 2.86 -26.69
CA ALA A 254 13.41 4.21 -27.22
C ALA A 254 12.52 4.31 -28.49
N GLN A 255 12.61 3.34 -29.40
CA GLN A 255 11.79 3.30 -30.60
C GLN A 255 10.30 3.07 -30.32
N GLY A 256 9.98 2.37 -29.23
CA GLY A 256 8.58 2.09 -28.85
C GLY A 256 7.89 3.26 -28.13
N TYR A 257 8.65 4.24 -27.60
CA TYR A 257 8.12 5.35 -26.80
C TYR A 257 8.43 6.74 -27.36
N LEU A 258 9.15 6.84 -28.48
CA LEU A 258 9.36 8.05 -29.28
C LEU A 258 8.49 8.06 -30.53
#